data_7056ed28919dd768dfdd7f90f42af9cc
#
_entry.id   7056ed28919dd768dfdd7f90f42af9cc
#
_cell.length_a   1.000
_cell.length_b   1.000
_cell.length_c   1.000
_cell.angle_alpha   90.00
_cell.angle_beta   90.00
_cell.angle_gamma   90.00
#
_symmetry.space_group_name_H-M   'P 1'
#
loop_
_entity.id
_entity.type
_entity.pdbx_description
1 polymer ?
#
loop_
_entity_poly.entity_id
_entity_poly.type
_entity_poly.pdbx_seq_one_letter_code
_entity_poly.pdbx_strand_id
1 'polypeptide(L)'
;MEFIKEAGVSPQKSMDIKNDKITIKPLRDKDVGIFSKWLAKEYIYKWFCPDGEEHKMAWLDEVNNRNTQYHYMKHFIVYYNDKAIGFCLYLDCYFEKEYIPEHYGKTVDEKETVFEIGYLIGEEEYLGKGIGKIIVKKLIGEIAEIGGKEILADPDERRNDLGTVSTARPAKL
;
A
#
# COMPACT_ATOMS: atom_id res chain seq x y z
N MET A 1 44.02 -33.26 9.40
CA MET A 1 42.65 -33.04 8.88
C MET A 1 42.00 -32.00 9.77
N GLU A 2 42.03 -30.74 9.34
CA GLU A 2 41.37 -29.66 10.08
C GLU A 2 39.92 -29.62 9.64
N PHE A 3 38.99 -29.86 10.59
CA PHE A 3 37.59 -29.60 10.37
C PHE A 3 37.37 -28.09 10.47
N ILE A 4 37.08 -27.42 9.36
CA ILE A 4 36.59 -26.08 9.34
C ILE A 4 35.22 -26.15 10.01
N LYS A 5 35.09 -25.63 11.25
CA LYS A 5 33.82 -25.34 11.85
C LYS A 5 33.19 -24.24 11.00
N GLU A 6 32.21 -24.59 10.19
CA GLU A 6 31.29 -23.59 9.66
C GLU A 6 30.74 -22.80 10.84
N ALA A 7 31.02 -21.52 10.85
CA ALA A 7 30.38 -20.60 11.78
C ALA A 7 28.89 -20.68 11.50
N GLY A 8 28.16 -21.36 12.38
CA GLY A 8 26.72 -21.47 12.29
C GLY A 8 26.13 -20.05 12.27
N VAL A 9 25.51 -19.69 11.15
CA VAL A 9 24.65 -18.53 11.09
C VAL A 9 23.58 -18.76 12.15
N SER A 10 23.61 -17.99 13.23
CA SER A 10 22.54 -18.01 14.22
C SER A 10 21.22 -17.84 13.51
N PRO A 11 20.22 -18.73 13.69
CA PRO A 11 18.93 -18.50 13.09
C PRO A 11 18.45 -17.13 13.55
N GLN A 12 18.25 -16.21 12.60
CA GLN A 12 17.63 -14.92 12.89
C GLN A 12 16.32 -15.25 13.60
N LYS A 13 16.21 -14.81 14.86
CA LYS A 13 15.01 -14.97 15.65
C LYS A 13 13.87 -14.40 14.83
N SER A 14 12.94 -15.25 14.35
CA SER A 14 11.81 -14.79 13.56
C SER A 14 11.06 -13.74 14.38
N MET A 15 10.92 -12.53 13.83
CA MET A 15 10.21 -11.45 14.49
C MET A 15 8.73 -11.80 14.55
N ASP A 16 8.21 -12.06 15.75
CA ASP A 16 6.78 -12.25 15.96
C ASP A 16 6.08 -10.90 15.89
N ILE A 17 5.27 -10.71 14.85
CA ILE A 17 4.47 -9.50 14.67
C ILE A 17 3.21 -9.60 15.52
N LYS A 18 3.04 -8.63 16.41
CA LYS A 18 1.83 -8.47 17.20
C LYS A 18 0.87 -7.52 16.48
N ASN A 19 -0.33 -8.00 16.17
CA ASN A 19 -1.34 -7.27 15.42
C ASN A 19 -1.74 -5.92 16.03
N ASP A 20 -1.81 -5.86 17.40
CA ASP A 20 -2.14 -4.66 18.15
C ASP A 20 -1.08 -3.55 18.08
N LYS A 21 0.12 -3.86 17.59
CA LYS A 21 1.21 -2.91 17.39
C LYS A 21 1.27 -2.31 15.99
N ILE A 22 0.47 -2.82 15.06
CA ILE A 22 0.30 -2.26 13.73
C ILE A 22 -0.76 -1.16 13.78
N THR A 23 -0.39 0.04 13.39
CA THR A 23 -1.30 1.18 13.28
C THR A 23 -1.16 1.85 11.92
N ILE A 24 -2.22 2.50 11.48
CA ILE A 24 -2.19 3.37 10.29
C ILE A 24 -2.51 4.79 10.72
N LYS A 25 -1.76 5.75 10.18
CA LYS A 25 -1.97 7.18 10.47
C LYS A 25 -1.97 7.96 9.16
N PRO A 26 -2.78 9.02 9.04
CA PRO A 26 -2.80 9.85 7.85
C PRO A 26 -1.38 10.30 7.46
N LEU A 27 -1.06 10.20 6.17
CA LEU A 27 0.22 10.64 5.62
C LEU A 27 0.36 12.16 5.78
N ARG A 28 1.52 12.61 6.22
CA ARG A 28 1.86 14.02 6.41
C ARG A 28 2.97 14.42 5.44
N ASP A 29 3.18 15.71 5.24
CA ASP A 29 4.20 16.21 4.31
C ASP A 29 5.59 15.66 4.63
N LYS A 30 5.93 15.49 5.90
CA LYS A 30 7.20 14.89 6.33
C LYS A 30 7.37 13.42 5.94
N ASP A 31 6.27 12.74 5.62
CA ASP A 31 6.27 11.31 5.27
C ASP A 31 6.51 11.08 3.77
N VAL A 32 6.42 12.11 2.93
CA VAL A 32 6.61 12.01 1.48
C VAL A 32 8.01 11.50 1.13
N GLY A 33 9.03 11.91 1.87
CA GLY A 33 10.41 11.47 1.65
C GLY A 33 10.60 9.96 1.82
N ILE A 34 10.04 9.38 2.87
CA ILE A 34 10.14 7.93 3.10
C ILE A 34 9.30 7.16 2.06
N PHE A 35 8.13 7.65 1.71
CA PHE A 35 7.31 7.07 0.65
C PHE A 35 8.06 7.04 -0.70
N SER A 36 8.71 8.13 -1.07
CA SER A 36 9.54 8.20 -2.27
C SER A 36 10.68 7.18 -2.26
N LYS A 37 11.33 6.98 -1.11
CA LYS A 37 12.39 5.96 -0.96
C LYS A 37 11.85 4.55 -1.14
N TRP A 38 10.68 4.25 -0.59
CA TRP A 38 10.04 2.94 -0.76
C TRP A 38 9.69 2.68 -2.22
N LEU A 39 9.13 3.67 -2.93
CA LEU A 39 8.80 3.54 -4.35
C LEU A 39 10.03 3.23 -5.22
N ALA A 40 11.24 3.64 -4.81
CA ALA A 40 12.48 3.37 -5.53
C ALA A 40 13.04 1.96 -5.30
N LYS A 41 12.54 1.22 -4.31
CA LYS A 41 12.96 -0.16 -4.06
C LYS A 41 12.47 -1.07 -5.20
N GLU A 42 13.35 -1.91 -5.74
CA GLU A 42 13.06 -2.73 -6.93
C GLU A 42 11.79 -3.56 -6.79
N TYR A 43 11.61 -4.24 -5.65
CA TYR A 43 10.44 -5.10 -5.43
C TYR A 43 9.12 -4.34 -5.31
N ILE A 44 9.15 -3.03 -5.01
CA ILE A 44 7.99 -2.14 -4.98
C ILE A 44 7.81 -1.46 -6.34
N TYR A 45 8.87 -0.90 -6.89
CA TYR A 45 8.88 -0.14 -8.14
C TYR A 45 8.23 -0.91 -9.29
N LYS A 46 8.58 -2.17 -9.44
CA LYS A 46 8.07 -3.01 -10.52
C LYS A 46 6.55 -3.21 -10.49
N TRP A 47 5.92 -3.11 -9.31
CA TRP A 47 4.48 -3.29 -9.14
C TRP A 47 3.71 -1.99 -8.98
N PHE A 48 4.28 -1.02 -8.27
CA PHE A 48 3.67 0.30 -8.05
C PHE A 48 3.94 1.28 -9.18
N CYS A 49 5.03 1.11 -9.89
CA CYS A 49 5.44 1.99 -10.98
C CYS A 49 5.69 1.22 -12.28
N PRO A 50 4.71 0.40 -12.77
CA PRO A 50 4.91 -0.41 -13.97
C PRO A 50 5.19 0.43 -15.23
N ASP A 51 4.75 1.70 -15.26
CA ASP A 51 5.03 2.63 -16.34
C ASP A 51 6.32 3.45 -16.13
N GLY A 52 7.14 3.08 -15.15
CA GLY A 52 8.45 3.67 -14.88
C GLY A 52 8.42 4.97 -14.08
N GLU A 53 9.37 5.86 -14.33
CA GLU A 53 9.52 7.12 -13.58
C GLU A 53 8.30 8.05 -13.67
N GLU A 54 7.59 8.05 -14.78
CA GLU A 54 6.34 8.81 -14.92
C GLU A 54 5.29 8.37 -13.90
N HIS A 55 5.18 7.06 -13.68
CA HIS A 55 4.24 6.51 -12.70
C HIS A 55 4.67 6.85 -11.27
N LYS A 56 5.98 6.78 -10.99
CA LYS A 56 6.52 7.21 -9.70
C LYS A 56 6.23 8.69 -9.44
N MET A 57 6.44 9.54 -10.44
CA MET A 57 6.12 10.97 -10.33
C MET A 57 4.62 11.22 -10.12
N ALA A 58 3.76 10.41 -10.77
CA ALA A 58 2.32 10.48 -10.57
C ALA A 58 1.92 10.14 -9.12
N TRP A 59 2.53 9.11 -8.52
CA TRP A 59 2.32 8.79 -7.10
C TRP A 59 2.71 9.93 -6.17
N LEU A 60 3.85 10.58 -6.43
CA LEU A 60 4.31 11.71 -5.63
C LEU A 60 3.42 12.94 -5.81
N ASP A 61 2.93 13.18 -7.02
CA ASP A 61 1.96 14.23 -7.29
C ASP A 61 0.65 14.01 -6.53
N GLU A 62 0.15 12.77 -6.51
CA GLU A 62 -1.05 12.41 -5.75
C GLU A 62 -0.90 12.73 -4.26
N VAL A 63 0.16 12.26 -3.63
CA VAL A 63 0.34 12.49 -2.19
C VAL A 63 0.61 13.96 -1.85
N ASN A 64 1.29 14.69 -2.73
CA ASN A 64 1.52 16.12 -2.56
C ASN A 64 0.24 16.95 -2.72
N ASN A 65 -0.70 16.49 -3.53
CA ASN A 65 -1.98 17.17 -3.79
C ASN A 65 -3.18 16.44 -3.15
N ARG A 66 -2.95 15.64 -2.11
CA ARG A 66 -3.97 14.84 -1.43
C ARG A 66 -5.09 15.64 -0.77
N ASN A 67 -4.82 16.90 -0.46
CA ASN A 67 -5.81 17.78 0.15
C ASN A 67 -6.56 18.66 -0.86
N THR A 68 -6.22 18.56 -2.14
CA THR A 68 -6.80 19.34 -3.23
C THR A 68 -7.43 18.42 -4.28
N GLN A 69 -6.79 18.23 -5.42
CA GLN A 69 -7.38 17.46 -6.53
C GLN A 69 -7.57 15.97 -6.24
N TYR A 70 -6.76 15.39 -5.34
CA TYR A 70 -6.87 13.99 -4.94
C TYR A 70 -7.54 13.79 -3.57
N HIS A 71 -8.41 14.72 -3.16
CA HIS A 71 -9.11 14.69 -1.88
C HIS A 71 -9.97 13.42 -1.65
N TYR A 72 -10.35 12.73 -2.71
CA TYR A 72 -11.12 11.48 -2.68
C TYR A 72 -10.28 10.25 -2.37
N MET A 73 -8.98 10.43 -2.22
CA MET A 73 -8.02 9.41 -1.82
C MET A 73 -7.55 9.69 -0.41
N LYS A 74 -7.47 8.65 0.41
CA LYS A 74 -6.89 8.74 1.75
C LYS A 74 -5.62 7.92 1.80
N HIS A 75 -4.53 8.58 2.11
CA HIS A 75 -3.19 8.01 2.18
C HIS A 75 -2.75 7.90 3.64
N PHE A 76 -2.16 6.75 3.99
CA PHE A 76 -1.72 6.46 5.35
C PHE A 76 -0.29 5.92 5.34
N ILE A 77 0.42 6.19 6.42
CA ILE A 77 1.64 5.48 6.76
C ILE A 77 1.30 4.37 7.74
N VAL A 78 1.86 3.19 7.49
CA VAL A 78 1.72 2.02 8.37
C VAL A 78 2.89 2.02 9.34
N TYR A 79 2.59 1.88 10.63
CA TYR A 79 3.58 1.81 11.69
C TYR A 79 3.54 0.45 12.39
N TYR A 80 4.71 -0.04 12.75
CA TYR A 80 4.88 -1.06 13.76
C TYR A 80 5.49 -0.41 14.99
N ASN A 81 4.74 -0.35 16.10
CA ASN A 81 5.03 0.58 17.19
C ASN A 81 5.20 2.02 16.63
N ASP A 82 6.38 2.62 16.79
CA ASP A 82 6.68 3.98 16.31
C ASP A 82 7.47 4.00 15.00
N LYS A 83 7.78 2.83 14.42
CA LYS A 83 8.54 2.73 13.17
C LYS A 83 7.63 2.71 11.97
N ALA A 84 7.84 3.62 11.03
CA ALA A 84 7.17 3.61 9.73
C ALA A 84 7.68 2.41 8.91
N ILE A 85 6.78 1.53 8.48
CA ILE A 85 7.12 0.30 7.77
C ILE A 85 6.43 0.14 6.41
N GLY A 86 5.43 0.94 6.11
CA GLY A 86 4.69 0.83 4.87
C GLY A 86 3.71 1.97 4.64
N PHE A 87 2.99 1.84 3.55
CA PHE A 87 2.03 2.81 3.05
C PHE A 87 0.76 2.09 2.65
N CYS A 88 -0.38 2.71 2.86
CA CYS A 88 -1.63 2.20 2.34
C CYS A 88 -2.59 3.34 1.99
N LEU A 89 -3.60 3.02 1.21
CA LEU A 89 -4.59 3.99 0.78
C LEU A 89 -5.94 3.33 0.51
N TYR A 90 -6.97 4.15 0.51
CA TYR A 90 -8.20 3.86 -0.20
C TYR A 90 -8.59 5.06 -1.06
N LEU A 91 -9.34 4.81 -2.11
CA LEU A 91 -9.92 5.86 -2.96
C LEU A 91 -11.40 5.61 -3.19
N ASP A 92 -12.15 6.68 -3.31
CA ASP A 92 -13.56 6.63 -3.69
C ASP A 92 -13.68 6.43 -5.21
N CYS A 93 -14.17 5.27 -5.60
CA CYS A 93 -14.29 4.88 -7.01
C CYS A 93 -15.23 5.79 -7.82
N TYR A 94 -16.11 6.53 -7.16
CA TYR A 94 -16.97 7.51 -7.85
C TYR A 94 -16.19 8.51 -8.69
N PHE A 95 -15.00 8.90 -8.24
CA PHE A 95 -14.16 9.90 -8.90
C PHE A 95 -13.30 9.36 -10.03
N GLU A 96 -13.27 8.04 -10.21
CA GLU A 96 -12.48 7.36 -11.26
C GLU A 96 -13.40 6.83 -12.38
N LYS A 97 -14.09 7.74 -13.03
CA LYS A 97 -15.18 7.48 -13.99
C LYS A 97 -14.76 6.67 -15.24
N GLU A 98 -13.50 6.75 -15.64
CA GLU A 98 -12.98 6.01 -16.80
C GLU A 98 -12.32 4.71 -16.35
N TYR A 99 -11.46 4.81 -15.36
CA TYR A 99 -10.65 3.70 -14.88
C TYR A 99 -11.49 2.55 -14.30
N ILE A 100 -12.44 2.84 -13.42
CA ILE A 100 -13.24 1.79 -12.74
C ILE A 100 -14.10 0.99 -13.71
N PRO A 101 -14.86 1.60 -14.64
CA PRO A 101 -15.58 0.82 -15.65
C PRO A 101 -14.67 0.02 -16.57
N GLU A 102 -13.55 0.60 -17.00
CA GLU A 102 -12.61 -0.06 -17.89
C GLU A 102 -11.94 -1.26 -17.23
N HIS A 103 -11.47 -1.10 -15.99
CA HIS A 103 -10.72 -2.12 -15.29
C HIS A 103 -11.59 -3.19 -14.62
N TYR A 104 -12.70 -2.81 -14.01
CA TYR A 104 -13.57 -3.70 -13.23
C TYR A 104 -14.91 -4.00 -13.91
N GLY A 105 -15.23 -3.37 -15.05
CA GLY A 105 -16.52 -3.52 -15.70
C GLY A 105 -17.69 -3.01 -14.87
N LYS A 106 -17.46 -2.07 -13.98
CA LYS A 106 -18.40 -1.58 -12.99
C LYS A 106 -18.55 -0.07 -13.05
N THR A 107 -19.81 0.41 -13.01
CA THR A 107 -20.11 1.84 -12.91
C THR A 107 -20.48 2.19 -11.46
N VAL A 108 -19.93 3.27 -10.95
CA VAL A 108 -20.19 3.78 -9.60
C VAL A 108 -20.86 5.15 -9.70
N ASP A 109 -22.12 5.22 -9.28
CA ASP A 109 -22.99 6.40 -9.45
C ASP A 109 -23.11 7.25 -8.19
N GLU A 110 -22.72 6.73 -7.03
CA GLU A 110 -22.79 7.42 -5.73
C GLU A 110 -21.42 7.54 -5.09
N LYS A 111 -21.15 8.70 -4.49
CA LYS A 111 -19.97 8.93 -3.65
C LYS A 111 -20.01 8.07 -2.39
N GLU A 112 -18.82 7.70 -1.91
CA GLU A 112 -18.63 7.01 -0.63
C GLU A 112 -19.35 5.65 -0.53
N THR A 113 -19.51 4.96 -1.65
CA THR A 113 -20.15 3.63 -1.70
C THR A 113 -19.18 2.51 -2.04
N VAL A 114 -18.36 2.70 -3.05
CA VAL A 114 -17.40 1.71 -3.55
C VAL A 114 -15.99 2.29 -3.47
N PHE A 115 -15.08 1.56 -2.85
CA PHE A 115 -13.70 1.98 -2.64
C PHE A 115 -12.72 0.97 -3.23
N GLU A 116 -11.61 1.47 -3.75
CA GLU A 116 -10.46 0.65 -4.11
C GLU A 116 -9.37 0.84 -3.04
N ILE A 117 -8.67 -0.23 -2.69
CA ILE A 117 -7.59 -0.22 -1.71
C ILE A 117 -6.26 -0.60 -2.33
N GLY A 118 -5.19 -0.13 -1.71
CA GLY A 118 -3.83 -0.52 -2.04
C GLY A 118 -2.90 -0.40 -0.85
N TYR A 119 -1.80 -1.15 -0.84
CA TYR A 119 -0.77 -1.03 0.18
C TYR A 119 0.60 -1.47 -0.35
N LEU A 120 1.64 -1.05 0.32
CA LEU A 120 2.99 -1.59 0.21
C LEU A 120 3.64 -1.73 1.59
N ILE A 121 4.48 -2.75 1.73
CA ILE A 121 5.38 -2.90 2.86
C ILE A 121 6.75 -2.39 2.42
N GLY A 122 7.17 -1.24 2.97
CA GLY A 122 8.37 -0.53 2.54
C GLY A 122 9.66 -1.04 3.14
N GLU A 123 9.57 -1.73 4.30
CA GLU A 123 10.73 -2.27 5.02
C GLU A 123 10.77 -3.80 4.85
N GLU A 124 11.83 -4.30 4.22
CA GLU A 124 11.95 -5.71 3.81
C GLU A 124 11.87 -6.70 4.96
N GLU A 125 12.37 -6.32 6.14
CA GLU A 125 12.33 -7.16 7.35
C GLU A 125 10.90 -7.51 7.80
N TYR A 126 9.89 -6.77 7.33
CA TYR A 126 8.47 -6.98 7.65
C TYR A 126 7.73 -7.78 6.58
N LEU A 127 8.39 -8.18 5.49
CA LEU A 127 7.80 -9.03 4.46
C LEU A 127 7.55 -10.46 4.98
N GLY A 128 6.49 -11.10 4.51
CA GLY A 128 6.17 -12.49 4.87
C GLY A 128 5.72 -12.67 6.32
N LYS A 129 5.27 -11.63 7.00
CA LYS A 129 4.84 -11.63 8.41
C LYS A 129 3.32 -11.53 8.59
N GLY A 130 2.56 -11.56 7.50
CA GLY A 130 1.10 -11.43 7.55
C GLY A 130 0.60 -10.00 7.75
N ILE A 131 1.45 -8.99 7.64
CA ILE A 131 1.11 -7.58 7.85
C ILE A 131 0.11 -7.07 6.81
N GLY A 132 0.20 -7.54 5.56
CA GLY A 132 -0.75 -7.16 4.51
C GLY A 132 -2.20 -7.42 4.89
N LYS A 133 -2.49 -8.56 5.50
CA LYS A 133 -3.85 -8.90 5.99
C LYS A 133 -4.31 -7.95 7.08
N ILE A 134 -3.41 -7.51 7.96
CA ILE A 134 -3.71 -6.57 9.04
C ILE A 134 -4.02 -5.20 8.44
N ILE A 135 -3.22 -4.75 7.48
CA ILE A 135 -3.44 -3.48 6.77
C ILE A 135 -4.81 -3.48 6.09
N VAL A 136 -5.14 -4.54 5.35
CA VAL A 136 -6.44 -4.67 4.66
C VAL A 136 -7.60 -4.58 5.65
N LYS A 137 -7.51 -5.28 6.80
CA LYS A 137 -8.55 -5.20 7.85
C LYS A 137 -8.71 -3.79 8.41
N LYS A 138 -7.63 -3.06 8.59
CA LYS A 138 -7.68 -1.66 9.06
C LYS A 138 -8.31 -0.74 8.02
N LEU A 139 -7.98 -0.90 6.75
CA LEU A 139 -8.60 -0.15 5.65
C LEU A 139 -10.11 -0.45 5.55
N ILE A 140 -10.49 -1.72 5.69
CA ILE A 140 -11.90 -2.12 5.73
C ILE A 140 -12.62 -1.41 6.89
N GLY A 141 -12.00 -1.34 8.06
CA GLY A 141 -12.53 -0.63 9.22
C GLY A 141 -12.75 0.86 8.95
N GLU A 142 -11.76 1.54 8.38
CA GLU A 142 -11.86 2.96 7.99
C GLU A 142 -13.01 3.19 6.99
N ILE A 143 -13.10 2.35 5.97
CA ILE A 143 -14.14 2.44 4.95
C ILE A 143 -15.54 2.18 5.53
N ALA A 144 -15.66 1.19 6.42
CA ALA A 144 -16.93 0.87 7.08
C ALA A 144 -17.42 2.05 7.94
N GLU A 145 -16.53 2.74 8.65
CA GLU A 145 -16.87 3.90 9.47
C GLU A 145 -17.48 5.06 8.67
N ILE A 146 -17.07 5.23 7.42
CA ILE A 146 -17.62 6.26 6.52
C ILE A 146 -18.81 5.76 5.69
N GLY A 147 -19.29 4.54 5.94
CA GLY A 147 -20.48 4.00 5.28
C GLY A 147 -20.21 3.29 3.95
N GLY A 148 -18.98 2.94 3.65
CA GLY A 148 -18.63 2.19 2.44
C GLY A 148 -19.35 0.84 2.37
N LYS A 149 -19.78 0.45 1.18
CA LYS A 149 -20.59 -0.76 0.94
C LYS A 149 -19.80 -1.86 0.23
N GLU A 150 -18.82 -1.49 -0.57
CA GLU A 150 -18.07 -2.44 -1.39
C GLU A 150 -16.61 -2.01 -1.49
N ILE A 151 -15.72 -2.99 -1.53
CA ILE A 151 -14.28 -2.77 -1.68
C ILE A 151 -13.77 -3.57 -2.87
N LEU A 152 -13.07 -2.89 -3.75
CA LEU A 152 -12.36 -3.46 -4.89
C LEU A 152 -10.87 -3.54 -4.58
N ALA A 153 -10.25 -4.62 -5.00
CA ALA A 153 -8.81 -4.81 -4.94
C ALA A 153 -8.33 -5.49 -6.21
N ASP A 154 -7.12 -5.15 -6.63
CA ASP A 154 -6.52 -5.85 -7.77
C ASP A 154 -6.27 -7.31 -7.40
N PRO A 155 -6.82 -8.27 -8.16
CA PRO A 155 -6.75 -9.69 -7.81
C PRO A 155 -5.41 -10.37 -8.12
N ASP A 156 -4.38 -9.65 -8.50
CA ASP A 156 -3.08 -10.26 -8.79
C ASP A 156 -2.42 -10.81 -7.52
N GLU A 157 -2.62 -12.11 -7.25
CA GLU A 157 -2.10 -12.82 -6.08
C GLU A 157 -0.57 -12.75 -5.97
N ARG A 158 0.16 -12.60 -7.07
CA ARG A 158 1.62 -12.48 -7.06
C ARG A 158 2.10 -11.21 -6.36
N ARG A 159 1.28 -10.17 -6.37
CA ARG A 159 1.57 -8.91 -5.66
C ARG A 159 1.44 -9.07 -4.15
N ASN A 160 0.53 -9.92 -3.69
CA ASN A 160 0.35 -10.20 -2.27
C ASN A 160 1.58 -10.88 -1.66
N ASP A 161 2.19 -11.83 -2.36
CA ASP A 161 3.40 -12.54 -1.94
C ASP A 161 4.61 -11.59 -1.82
N LEU A 162 4.60 -10.49 -2.58
CA LEU A 162 5.65 -9.48 -2.57
C LEU A 162 5.41 -8.34 -1.57
N GLY A 163 4.38 -8.46 -0.71
CA GLY A 163 4.05 -7.45 0.29
C GLY A 163 3.43 -6.18 -0.30
N THR A 164 2.81 -6.28 -1.47
CA THR A 164 2.17 -5.15 -2.14
C THR A 164 0.81 -5.53 -2.69
N VAL A 165 -0.14 -4.62 -2.58
CA VAL A 165 -1.38 -4.58 -3.38
C VAL A 165 -1.46 -3.18 -3.96
N SER A 166 -1.32 -3.08 -5.26
CA SER A 166 -1.39 -1.80 -5.97
C SER A 166 -2.80 -1.57 -6.46
N THR A 167 -3.21 -0.31 -6.52
CA THR A 167 -4.30 0.09 -7.39
C THR A 167 -3.80 -0.10 -8.83
N ALA A 168 -4.57 -0.71 -9.70
CA ALA A 168 -4.15 -0.94 -11.10
C ALA A 168 -4.31 0.32 -11.97
N ARG A 169 -4.39 1.50 -11.37
CA ARG A 169 -4.54 2.77 -12.08
C ARG A 169 -3.32 3.07 -12.94
N PRO A 170 -3.50 3.51 -14.19
CA PRO A 170 -2.38 3.98 -15.02
C PRO A 170 -1.77 5.26 -14.45
N ALA A 171 -0.52 5.55 -14.83
CA ALA A 171 0.09 6.84 -14.53
C ALA A 171 -0.73 7.97 -15.15
N LYS A 172 -1.07 8.96 -14.34
CA LYS A 172 -1.73 10.20 -14.79
C LYS A 172 -0.72 11.33 -14.69
N LEU A 173 -0.32 11.83 -15.82
CA LEU A 173 0.50 13.04 -15.93
C LEU A 173 -0.38 14.23 -16.28
#